data_cc74ed5e4ac33a1636164ec10eed8225
#
_entry.id   cc74ed5e4ac33a1636164ec10eed8225
#
_cell.length_a   1.000
_cell.length_b   1.000
_cell.length_c   1.000
_cell.angle_alpha   90.00
_cell.angle_beta   90.00
_cell.angle_gamma   90.00
#
_symmetry.space_group_name_H-M   'P 1'
#
loop_
_entity.id
_entity.type
_entity.pdbx_description
1 polymer ?
#
loop_
_entity_poly.entity_id
_entity_poly.type
_entity_poly.pdbx_seq_one_letter_code
_entity_poly.pdbx_strand_id
1 'polypeptide(L)'
;MSQITHRTLDTNGIRMHVAEQGAGPLVLLCHGFPESWYSWRHQLPALAAAGYHAVAPDMRGYGGTDQPEAIDQYTQLHHVGDMVGLLDALGGDTAVIVGHDWGAPVAWNAALLRPDRFRAVAGLSVPYTPRGGTRPTVALARAYGDTFMYMLYFQTPGVAEAELGRDVRSTVRRVLYGISGDGGGMPTLPKRSTFLESMPEPEMLPAWLGEGDIDFYAGEFARTGFRGGLNWYRNLDRTWELMAAWRGARITVPALFVAGDRDPVILRNRAAMDGLAETVPGLRERVLLPGAGHWTQQERAAEVNDALITFLAGLPRE
;
A
#
# COMPACT_ATOMS: atom_id res chain seq x y z
N MET A 1 19.05 -20.39 -5.32
CA MET A 1 18.18 -19.36 -4.68
C MET A 1 17.00 -20.09 -4.06
N SER A 2 16.61 -19.76 -2.82
CA SER A 2 15.39 -20.32 -2.21
C SER A 2 14.17 -19.90 -3.05
N GLN A 3 13.19 -20.76 -3.15
CA GLN A 3 11.92 -20.48 -3.82
C GLN A 3 11.02 -19.66 -2.88
N ILE A 4 10.11 -18.83 -3.42
CA ILE A 4 9.04 -18.22 -2.62
C ILE A 4 8.18 -19.32 -2.02
N THR A 5 7.95 -19.25 -0.73
CA THR A 5 7.11 -20.19 0.03
C THR A 5 5.87 -19.48 0.56
N HIS A 6 4.81 -20.26 0.75
CA HIS A 6 3.51 -19.74 1.18
C HIS A 6 3.06 -20.47 2.45
N ARG A 7 2.54 -19.73 3.40
CA ARG A 7 1.91 -20.28 4.60
C ARG A 7 0.82 -19.37 5.14
N THR A 8 0.02 -19.89 6.04
CA THR A 8 -1.00 -19.12 6.75
C THR A 8 -0.64 -19.07 8.23
N LEU A 9 -0.70 -17.88 8.82
CA LEU A 9 -0.37 -17.61 10.22
C LEU A 9 -1.58 -16.98 10.92
N ASP A 10 -1.78 -17.34 12.18
CA ASP A 10 -2.77 -16.66 13.03
C ASP A 10 -2.17 -15.37 13.57
N THR A 11 -2.86 -14.26 13.34
CA THR A 11 -2.43 -12.95 13.77
C THR A 11 -3.62 -12.05 14.08
N ASN A 12 -3.61 -11.37 15.22
CA ASN A 12 -4.60 -10.33 15.58
C ASN A 12 -6.06 -10.73 15.30
N GLY A 13 -6.41 -12.01 15.56
CA GLY A 13 -7.76 -12.53 15.38
C GLY A 13 -8.18 -12.86 13.95
N ILE A 14 -7.22 -12.93 13.02
CA ILE A 14 -7.41 -13.37 11.62
C ILE A 14 -6.35 -14.40 11.24
N ARG A 15 -6.66 -15.21 10.23
CA ARG A 15 -5.68 -16.04 9.54
C ARG A 15 -5.13 -15.26 8.36
N MET A 16 -3.82 -15.05 8.36
CA MET A 16 -3.12 -14.25 7.36
C MET A 16 -2.26 -15.14 6.48
N HIS A 17 -2.51 -15.10 5.18
CA HIS A 17 -1.63 -15.70 4.18
C HIS A 17 -0.40 -14.82 3.98
N VAL A 18 0.77 -15.46 3.87
CA VAL A 18 2.04 -14.79 3.57
C VAL A 18 2.78 -15.51 2.46
N ALA A 19 3.43 -14.74 1.61
CA ALA A 19 4.49 -15.20 0.71
C ALA A 19 5.82 -14.73 1.28
N GLU A 20 6.80 -15.62 1.41
CA GLU A 20 8.06 -15.29 2.05
C GLU A 20 9.25 -15.92 1.35
N GLN A 21 10.43 -15.31 1.50
CA GLN A 21 11.67 -15.80 0.95
C GLN A 21 12.87 -15.33 1.75
N GLY A 22 13.90 -16.19 1.85
CA GLY A 22 15.17 -15.87 2.49
C GLY A 22 15.21 -16.20 3.98
N ALA A 23 16.25 -15.74 4.63
CA ALA A 23 16.50 -15.84 6.07
C ALA A 23 17.34 -14.65 6.52
N GLY A 24 17.27 -14.29 7.81
CA GLY A 24 17.99 -13.16 8.38
C GLY A 24 17.02 -12.11 8.97
N PRO A 25 17.42 -10.83 9.07
CA PRO A 25 16.56 -9.78 9.61
C PRO A 25 15.25 -9.65 8.82
N LEU A 26 14.13 -9.48 9.55
CA LEU A 26 12.79 -9.43 8.97
C LEU A 26 12.52 -8.12 8.24
N VAL A 27 11.94 -8.24 7.04
CA VAL A 27 11.41 -7.13 6.24
C VAL A 27 9.97 -7.47 5.86
N LEU A 28 8.98 -6.75 6.41
CA LEU A 28 7.56 -6.92 6.09
C LEU A 28 7.16 -5.99 4.95
N LEU A 29 6.47 -6.52 3.93
CA LEU A 29 6.13 -5.83 2.68
C LEU A 29 4.61 -5.70 2.54
N CYS A 30 4.05 -4.55 2.89
CA CYS A 30 2.61 -4.28 2.90
C CYS A 30 2.15 -3.73 1.55
N HIS A 31 1.27 -4.44 0.85
CA HIS A 31 0.67 -4.00 -0.40
C HIS A 31 -0.55 -3.08 -0.19
N GLY A 32 -1.08 -2.50 -1.28
CA GLY A 32 -2.24 -1.63 -1.27
C GLY A 32 -3.44 -2.15 -2.07
N PHE A 33 -4.21 -1.23 -2.66
CA PHE A 33 -5.43 -1.53 -3.43
C PHE A 33 -5.26 -1.16 -4.91
N PRO A 34 -5.68 -2.00 -5.84
CA PRO A 34 -6.13 -3.39 -5.70
C PRO A 34 -4.99 -4.38 -5.97
N GLU A 35 -4.25 -4.70 -4.94
CA GLU A 35 -3.05 -5.54 -5.01
C GLU A 35 -3.20 -6.82 -4.17
N SER A 36 -2.11 -7.57 -4.03
CA SER A 36 -1.89 -8.72 -3.16
C SER A 36 -0.40 -8.84 -2.85
N TRP A 37 0.02 -9.91 -2.15
CA TRP A 37 1.44 -10.23 -1.97
C TRP A 37 2.23 -10.21 -3.30
N TYR A 38 1.58 -10.49 -4.42
CA TYR A 38 2.18 -10.62 -5.74
C TYR A 38 2.81 -9.32 -6.26
N SER A 39 2.37 -8.17 -5.77
CA SER A 39 3.01 -6.88 -6.09
C SER A 39 4.46 -6.80 -5.62
N TRP A 40 4.86 -7.66 -4.69
CA TRP A 40 6.21 -7.76 -4.15
C TRP A 40 7.05 -8.91 -4.76
N ARG A 41 6.56 -9.56 -5.84
CA ARG A 41 7.22 -10.71 -6.49
C ARG A 41 8.66 -10.45 -6.94
N HIS A 42 9.02 -9.20 -7.19
CA HIS A 42 10.37 -8.79 -7.57
C HIS A 42 11.25 -8.43 -6.36
N GLN A 43 10.65 -7.97 -5.26
CA GLN A 43 11.36 -7.57 -4.05
C GLN A 43 11.70 -8.78 -3.18
N LEU A 44 10.82 -9.78 -3.09
CA LEU A 44 11.04 -11.00 -2.32
C LEU A 44 12.37 -11.69 -2.66
N PRO A 45 12.67 -12.04 -3.92
CA PRO A 45 13.94 -12.68 -4.27
C PRO A 45 15.15 -11.74 -4.13
N ALA A 46 14.99 -10.44 -4.38
CA ALA A 46 16.08 -9.47 -4.28
C ALA A 46 16.52 -9.27 -2.82
N LEU A 47 15.57 -9.09 -1.92
CA LEU A 47 15.85 -8.96 -0.48
C LEU A 47 16.41 -10.26 0.11
N ALA A 48 15.87 -11.42 -0.30
CA ALA A 48 16.39 -12.72 0.11
C ALA A 48 17.85 -12.91 -0.34
N ALA A 49 18.19 -12.52 -1.56
CA ALA A 49 19.55 -12.58 -2.07
C ALA A 49 20.50 -11.62 -1.33
N ALA A 50 19.97 -10.51 -0.80
CA ALA A 50 20.71 -9.55 0.03
C ALA A 50 20.83 -10.00 1.53
N GLY A 51 20.29 -11.17 1.89
CA GLY A 51 20.43 -11.75 3.24
C GLY A 51 19.33 -11.34 4.23
N TYR A 52 18.15 -10.96 3.75
CA TYR A 52 16.99 -10.64 4.56
C TYR A 52 15.93 -11.75 4.48
N HIS A 53 15.11 -11.87 5.52
CA HIS A 53 13.87 -12.61 5.48
C HIS A 53 12.75 -11.67 5.05
N ALA A 54 12.41 -11.70 3.77
CA ALA A 54 11.35 -10.87 3.20
C ALA A 54 10.00 -11.59 3.29
N VAL A 55 8.99 -10.93 3.84
CA VAL A 55 7.64 -11.47 4.07
C VAL A 55 6.61 -10.49 3.52
N ALA A 56 5.83 -10.93 2.54
CA ALA A 56 4.75 -10.18 1.92
C ALA A 56 3.39 -10.82 2.29
N PRO A 57 2.65 -10.30 3.27
CA PRO A 57 1.31 -10.77 3.54
C PRO A 57 0.32 -10.37 2.43
N ASP A 58 -0.71 -11.19 2.21
CA ASP A 58 -1.97 -10.65 1.75
C ASP A 58 -2.56 -9.87 2.92
N MET A 59 -2.75 -8.57 2.74
CA MET A 59 -3.26 -7.72 3.81
C MET A 59 -4.71 -8.08 4.17
N ARG A 60 -5.18 -7.71 5.36
CA ARG A 60 -6.56 -7.94 5.83
C ARG A 60 -7.59 -7.61 4.76
N GLY A 61 -8.41 -8.60 4.37
CA GLY A 61 -9.43 -8.44 3.35
C GLY A 61 -8.99 -8.70 1.92
N TYR A 62 -7.79 -9.24 1.71
CA TYR A 62 -7.24 -9.56 0.40
C TYR A 62 -6.75 -11.00 0.30
N GLY A 63 -6.65 -11.49 -0.91
CA GLY A 63 -6.00 -12.76 -1.24
C GLY A 63 -6.43 -13.92 -0.35
N GLY A 64 -5.47 -14.65 0.19
CA GLY A 64 -5.68 -15.79 1.08
C GLY A 64 -5.95 -15.43 2.55
N THR A 65 -5.96 -14.14 2.89
CA THR A 65 -6.20 -13.63 4.25
C THR A 65 -7.69 -13.47 4.55
N ASP A 66 -8.08 -13.68 5.79
CA ASP A 66 -9.47 -13.53 6.24
C ASP A 66 -10.03 -12.14 5.95
N GLN A 67 -11.33 -12.11 5.64
CA GLN A 67 -12.10 -10.90 5.33
C GLN A 67 -13.21 -10.69 6.37
N PRO A 68 -12.97 -10.04 7.50
CA PRO A 68 -14.03 -9.69 8.44
C PRO A 68 -15.21 -8.99 7.78
N GLU A 69 -16.43 -9.30 8.20
CA GLU A 69 -17.62 -8.70 7.60
C GLU A 69 -17.82 -7.23 7.98
N ALA A 70 -17.56 -6.90 9.24
CA ALA A 70 -17.79 -5.57 9.78
C ALA A 70 -16.77 -4.56 9.23
N ILE A 71 -17.27 -3.43 8.74
CA ILE A 71 -16.46 -2.36 8.13
C ILE A 71 -15.43 -1.83 9.12
N ASP A 72 -15.80 -1.65 10.38
CA ASP A 72 -14.94 -1.09 11.44
C ASP A 72 -13.75 -1.97 11.83
N GLN A 73 -13.68 -3.19 11.32
CA GLN A 73 -12.54 -4.10 11.44
C GLN A 73 -11.35 -3.74 10.52
N TYR A 74 -11.44 -2.67 9.73
CA TYR A 74 -10.43 -2.27 8.74
C TYR A 74 -9.82 -0.90 9.03
N THR A 75 -9.71 -0.51 10.31
CA THR A 75 -9.01 0.72 10.72
C THR A 75 -7.50 0.55 10.67
N GLN A 76 -6.75 1.65 10.63
CA GLN A 76 -5.28 1.59 10.69
C GLN A 76 -4.76 0.90 11.96
N LEU A 77 -5.51 0.97 13.09
CA LEU A 77 -5.11 0.25 14.30
C LEU A 77 -5.21 -1.27 14.14
N HIS A 78 -6.22 -1.77 13.40
CA HIS A 78 -6.31 -3.20 13.06
C HIS A 78 -5.14 -3.62 12.17
N HIS A 79 -4.83 -2.84 11.13
CA HIS A 79 -3.73 -3.16 10.21
C HIS A 79 -2.36 -3.14 10.90
N VAL A 80 -2.11 -2.17 11.78
CA VAL A 80 -0.88 -2.15 12.60
C VAL A 80 -0.86 -3.33 13.56
N GLY A 81 -2.01 -3.66 14.19
CA GLY A 81 -2.15 -4.85 15.03
C GLY A 81 -1.84 -6.15 14.27
N ASP A 82 -2.28 -6.24 13.00
CA ASP A 82 -1.97 -7.39 12.14
C ASP A 82 -0.46 -7.52 11.89
N MET A 83 0.24 -6.41 11.66
CA MET A 83 1.69 -6.43 11.43
C MET A 83 2.48 -6.77 12.71
N VAL A 84 2.01 -6.31 13.87
CA VAL A 84 2.59 -6.72 15.17
C VAL A 84 2.38 -8.21 15.42
N GLY A 85 1.14 -8.70 15.24
CA GLY A 85 0.83 -10.12 15.40
C GLY A 85 1.54 -11.00 14.37
N LEU A 86 1.73 -10.52 13.13
CA LEU A 86 2.54 -11.22 12.13
C LEU A 86 4.00 -11.34 12.59
N LEU A 87 4.58 -10.25 13.09
CA LEU A 87 5.94 -10.25 13.63
C LEU A 87 6.08 -11.26 14.79
N ASP A 88 5.10 -11.32 15.70
CA ASP A 88 5.06 -12.31 16.79
C ASP A 88 4.97 -13.74 16.26
N ALA A 89 4.09 -13.99 15.29
CA ALA A 89 3.91 -15.32 14.68
C ALA A 89 5.15 -15.80 13.89
N LEU A 90 5.97 -14.87 13.41
CA LEU A 90 7.26 -15.14 12.78
C LEU A 90 8.38 -15.36 13.80
N GLY A 91 8.14 -15.11 15.09
CA GLY A 91 9.13 -15.24 16.15
C GLY A 91 10.15 -14.09 16.16
N GLY A 92 9.81 -12.94 15.56
CA GLY A 92 10.69 -11.77 15.49
C GLY A 92 10.39 -10.74 16.57
N ASP A 93 11.44 -10.16 17.15
CA ASP A 93 11.31 -9.04 18.09
C ASP A 93 11.12 -7.72 17.35
N THR A 94 11.86 -7.51 16.26
CA THR A 94 11.81 -6.30 15.44
C THR A 94 11.81 -6.61 13.95
N ALA A 95 11.31 -5.65 13.15
CA ALA A 95 11.36 -5.71 11.69
C ALA A 95 11.59 -4.34 11.08
N VAL A 96 12.00 -4.31 9.81
CA VAL A 96 11.78 -3.16 8.93
C VAL A 96 10.45 -3.36 8.24
N ILE A 97 9.64 -2.31 8.15
CA ILE A 97 8.36 -2.35 7.47
C ILE A 97 8.39 -1.49 6.21
N VAL A 98 7.94 -2.06 5.10
CA VAL A 98 7.83 -1.40 3.79
C VAL A 98 6.37 -1.41 3.38
N GLY A 99 5.87 -0.32 2.84
CA GLY A 99 4.48 -0.28 2.38
C GLY A 99 4.33 0.50 1.08
N HIS A 100 3.42 0.03 0.24
CA HIS A 100 3.04 0.67 -1.00
C HIS A 100 1.55 1.00 -1.00
N ASP A 101 1.13 2.11 -1.62
CA ASP A 101 -0.26 2.58 -1.68
C ASP A 101 -0.91 2.58 -0.27
N TRP A 102 -2.00 1.85 -0.01
CA TRP A 102 -2.57 1.69 1.32
C TRP A 102 -1.64 1.00 2.33
N GLY A 103 -0.72 0.17 1.86
CA GLY A 103 0.32 -0.41 2.71
C GLY A 103 1.31 0.64 3.24
N ALA A 104 1.50 1.78 2.56
CA ALA A 104 2.38 2.83 3.04
C ALA A 104 1.81 3.53 4.29
N PRO A 105 0.53 3.97 4.38
CA PRO A 105 -0.08 4.38 5.64
C PRO A 105 0.02 3.34 6.77
N VAL A 106 -0.09 2.03 6.45
CA VAL A 106 0.14 0.98 7.46
C VAL A 106 1.56 1.01 7.97
N ALA A 107 2.55 1.03 7.06
CA ALA A 107 3.96 1.07 7.43
C ALA A 107 4.32 2.34 8.23
N TRP A 108 3.85 3.51 7.79
CA TRP A 108 4.05 4.76 8.52
C TRP A 108 3.44 4.74 9.92
N ASN A 109 2.19 4.26 10.05
CA ASN A 109 1.53 4.16 11.35
C ASN A 109 2.15 3.07 12.23
N ALA A 110 2.62 1.97 11.68
CA ALA A 110 3.36 0.95 12.43
C ALA A 110 4.63 1.53 13.06
N ALA A 111 5.41 2.26 12.28
CA ALA A 111 6.61 2.95 12.76
C ALA A 111 6.31 4.07 13.78
N LEU A 112 5.16 4.75 13.64
CA LEU A 112 4.71 5.79 14.57
C LEU A 112 4.24 5.22 15.91
N LEU A 113 3.43 4.16 15.85
CA LEU A 113 2.74 3.60 17.02
C LEU A 113 3.59 2.58 17.78
N ARG A 114 4.47 1.88 17.07
CA ARG A 114 5.30 0.79 17.58
C ARG A 114 6.74 0.90 17.09
N PRO A 115 7.43 2.03 17.38
CA PRO A 115 8.85 2.18 17.04
C PRO A 115 9.77 1.19 17.78
N ASP A 116 9.26 0.56 18.84
CA ASP A 116 9.89 -0.54 19.56
C ASP A 116 9.89 -1.86 18.75
N ARG A 117 8.97 -2.02 17.81
CA ARG A 117 8.83 -3.23 16.97
C ARG A 117 9.25 -2.97 15.51
N PHE A 118 9.04 -1.77 15.01
CA PHE A 118 9.39 -1.39 13.63
C PHE A 118 10.52 -0.36 13.65
N ARG A 119 11.76 -0.89 13.60
CA ARG A 119 13.00 -0.11 13.79
C ARG A 119 13.35 0.81 12.62
N ALA A 120 12.74 0.61 11.46
CA ALA A 120 12.86 1.46 10.28
C ALA A 120 11.64 1.26 9.37
N VAL A 121 11.38 2.24 8.49
CA VAL A 121 10.23 2.23 7.59
C VAL A 121 10.60 2.68 6.17
N ALA A 122 10.02 2.05 5.15
CA ALA A 122 10.04 2.57 3.79
C ALA A 122 8.60 2.74 3.27
N GLY A 123 8.27 3.93 2.81
CA GLY A 123 6.99 4.22 2.15
C GLY A 123 7.17 4.37 0.64
N LEU A 124 6.30 3.72 -0.15
CA LEU A 124 6.28 3.82 -1.60
C LEU A 124 4.99 4.47 -2.06
N SER A 125 5.07 5.43 -2.95
CA SER A 125 3.98 6.13 -3.64
C SER A 125 3.05 6.98 -2.75
N VAL A 126 2.98 6.74 -1.44
CA VAL A 126 2.15 7.54 -0.52
C VAL A 126 3.01 8.09 0.63
N PRO A 127 3.23 9.41 0.70
CA PRO A 127 4.02 10.03 1.76
C PRO A 127 3.26 10.02 3.10
N TYR A 128 4.00 10.04 4.20
CA TYR A 128 3.40 10.21 5.52
C TYR A 128 2.65 11.54 5.60
N THR A 129 1.39 11.46 5.98
CA THR A 129 0.56 12.63 6.24
C THR A 129 0.05 12.56 7.67
N PRO A 130 0.49 13.46 8.55
CA PRO A 130 0.00 13.50 9.93
C PRO A 130 -1.52 13.75 9.98
N ARG A 131 -2.16 13.30 11.06
CA ARG A 131 -3.57 13.55 11.29
C ARG A 131 -3.91 15.03 11.22
N GLY A 132 -4.72 15.41 10.23
CA GLY A 132 -5.20 16.78 10.04
C GLY A 132 -6.28 17.21 11.05
N GLY A 133 -6.64 18.48 11.01
CA GLY A 133 -7.66 19.07 11.88
C GLY A 133 -9.10 18.77 11.46
N THR A 134 -9.34 18.34 10.23
CA THR A 134 -10.67 18.09 9.64
C THR A 134 -10.81 16.61 9.30
N ARG A 135 -12.00 16.04 9.46
CA ARG A 135 -12.32 14.69 9.01
C ARG A 135 -11.99 14.52 7.54
N PRO A 136 -11.33 13.41 7.14
CA PRO A 136 -10.89 13.21 5.77
C PRO A 136 -12.00 13.33 4.72
N THR A 137 -13.17 12.70 4.94
CA THR A 137 -14.28 12.79 3.97
C THR A 137 -14.81 14.22 3.81
N VAL A 138 -14.85 15.01 4.89
CA VAL A 138 -15.25 16.42 4.85
C VAL A 138 -14.20 17.26 4.11
N ALA A 139 -12.91 17.01 4.36
CA ALA A 139 -11.83 17.71 3.68
C ALA A 139 -11.84 17.42 2.16
N LEU A 140 -12.00 16.14 1.78
CA LEU A 140 -12.12 15.71 0.40
C LEU A 140 -13.35 16.34 -0.28
N ALA A 141 -14.53 16.31 0.36
CA ALA A 141 -15.73 16.89 -0.20
C ALA A 141 -15.59 18.41 -0.46
N ARG A 142 -14.90 19.13 0.42
CA ARG A 142 -14.61 20.56 0.23
C ARG A 142 -13.60 20.80 -0.90
N ALA A 143 -12.55 19.98 -0.98
CA ALA A 143 -11.49 20.16 -1.97
C ALA A 143 -11.95 19.82 -3.39
N TYR A 144 -12.84 18.82 -3.56
CA TYR A 144 -13.27 18.34 -4.87
C TYR A 144 -14.62 18.89 -5.33
N GLY A 145 -15.49 19.38 -4.43
CA GLY A 145 -16.77 20.03 -4.78
C GLY A 145 -17.61 19.18 -5.73
N ASP A 146 -17.77 19.65 -6.97
CA ASP A 146 -18.50 18.97 -8.04
C ASP A 146 -17.63 18.06 -8.92
N THR A 147 -16.38 17.83 -8.51
CA THR A 147 -15.43 16.94 -9.18
C THR A 147 -15.48 15.55 -8.57
N PHE A 148 -15.33 14.52 -9.40
CA PHE A 148 -15.25 13.13 -8.97
C PHE A 148 -14.03 12.91 -8.06
N MET A 149 -14.28 12.25 -6.93
CA MET A 149 -13.24 11.80 -6.00
C MET A 149 -13.53 10.36 -5.58
N TYR A 150 -12.70 9.44 -6.05
CA TYR A 150 -12.92 7.99 -5.86
C TYR A 150 -13.02 7.58 -4.38
N MET A 151 -12.27 8.21 -3.47
CA MET A 151 -12.36 7.91 -2.04
C MET A 151 -13.74 8.24 -1.46
N LEU A 152 -14.42 9.26 -1.98
CA LEU A 152 -15.81 9.57 -1.61
C LEU A 152 -16.80 8.61 -2.27
N TYR A 153 -16.55 8.24 -3.52
CA TYR A 153 -17.35 7.24 -4.25
C TYR A 153 -17.33 5.89 -3.54
N PHE A 154 -16.20 5.47 -2.99
CA PHE A 154 -16.03 4.21 -2.27
C PHE A 154 -16.69 4.16 -0.89
N GLN A 155 -17.19 5.29 -0.36
CA GLN A 155 -17.83 5.30 0.96
C GLN A 155 -19.15 4.53 1.02
N THR A 156 -19.92 4.47 -0.07
CA THR A 156 -21.22 3.79 -0.10
C THR A 156 -21.03 2.29 -0.36
N PRO A 157 -21.35 1.41 0.61
CA PRO A 157 -21.24 -0.03 0.41
C PRO A 157 -22.08 -0.53 -0.77
N GLY A 158 -21.55 -1.48 -1.52
CA GLY A 158 -22.20 -2.12 -2.66
C GLY A 158 -22.06 -1.38 -3.99
N VAL A 159 -21.83 -0.06 -3.99
CA VAL A 159 -21.77 0.73 -5.24
C VAL A 159 -20.50 0.41 -6.04
N ALA A 160 -19.35 0.60 -5.44
CA ALA A 160 -18.08 0.29 -6.09
C ALA A 160 -17.87 -1.21 -6.30
N GLU A 161 -18.34 -2.06 -5.36
CA GLU A 161 -18.31 -3.52 -5.52
C GLU A 161 -19.04 -3.97 -6.78
N ALA A 162 -20.23 -3.41 -7.05
CA ALA A 162 -21.03 -3.75 -8.23
C ALA A 162 -20.36 -3.29 -9.53
N GLU A 163 -19.69 -2.15 -9.53
CA GLU A 163 -18.95 -1.66 -10.69
C GLU A 163 -17.70 -2.52 -10.95
N LEU A 164 -16.82 -2.64 -9.95
CA LEU A 164 -15.53 -3.31 -10.08
C LEU A 164 -15.67 -4.82 -10.31
N GLY A 165 -16.72 -5.44 -9.74
CA GLY A 165 -16.99 -6.87 -9.86
C GLY A 165 -17.68 -7.27 -11.15
N ARG A 166 -18.13 -6.33 -11.99
CA ARG A 166 -18.84 -6.64 -13.25
C ARG A 166 -17.96 -7.39 -14.25
N ASP A 167 -16.73 -6.93 -14.40
CA ASP A 167 -15.65 -7.55 -15.17
C ASP A 167 -14.35 -7.32 -14.43
N VAL A 168 -14.00 -8.28 -13.57
CA VAL A 168 -12.84 -8.18 -12.67
C VAL A 168 -11.54 -8.04 -13.46
N ARG A 169 -11.43 -8.76 -14.59
CA ARG A 169 -10.21 -8.73 -15.42
C ARG A 169 -10.02 -7.36 -16.07
N SER A 170 -11.08 -6.80 -16.66
CA SER A 170 -11.05 -5.43 -17.21
C SER A 170 -10.78 -4.40 -16.10
N THR A 171 -11.39 -4.56 -14.93
CA THR A 171 -11.13 -3.68 -13.77
C THR A 171 -9.64 -3.66 -13.40
N VAL A 172 -9.04 -4.82 -13.20
CA VAL A 172 -7.62 -4.95 -12.85
C VAL A 172 -6.73 -4.32 -13.94
N ARG A 173 -6.98 -4.67 -15.21
CA ARG A 173 -6.25 -4.17 -16.37
C ARG A 173 -6.26 -2.64 -16.44
N ARG A 174 -7.44 -2.03 -16.30
CA ARG A 174 -7.63 -0.58 -16.36
C ARG A 174 -6.99 0.14 -15.18
N VAL A 175 -7.13 -0.39 -13.97
CA VAL A 175 -6.57 0.25 -12.76
C VAL A 175 -5.05 0.19 -12.77
N LEU A 176 -4.45 -0.98 -13.06
CA LEU A 176 -3.00 -1.11 -13.10
C LEU A 176 -2.38 -0.24 -14.20
N TYR A 177 -3.01 -0.17 -15.37
CA TYR A 177 -2.54 0.71 -16.44
C TYR A 177 -2.80 2.19 -16.13
N GLY A 178 -4.01 2.54 -15.71
CA GLY A 178 -4.49 3.93 -15.67
C GLY A 178 -3.67 4.88 -14.81
N ILE A 179 -3.13 4.40 -13.69
CA ILE A 179 -2.30 5.20 -12.78
C ILE A 179 -0.81 4.85 -12.83
N SER A 180 -0.40 4.02 -13.80
CA SER A 180 1.02 3.79 -14.12
C SER A 180 1.64 5.00 -14.82
N GLY A 181 2.97 4.99 -14.99
CA GLY A 181 3.69 6.00 -15.75
C GLY A 181 3.31 6.07 -17.23
N ASP A 182 2.71 5.00 -17.76
CA ASP A 182 2.26 4.87 -19.15
C ASP A 182 0.79 5.23 -19.35
N GLY A 183 -0.04 5.24 -18.25
CA GLY A 183 -1.49 5.35 -18.32
C GLY A 183 -2.05 6.77 -18.38
N GLY A 184 -1.24 7.80 -18.19
CA GLY A 184 -1.68 9.20 -18.25
C GLY A 184 -2.42 9.72 -17.00
N GLY A 185 -2.59 8.89 -15.96
CA GLY A 185 -3.16 9.28 -14.68
C GLY A 185 -4.70 9.33 -14.66
N MET A 186 -5.25 10.01 -13.66
CA MET A 186 -6.70 10.12 -13.44
C MET A 186 -7.22 11.47 -13.98
N PRO A 187 -8.07 11.48 -15.00
CA PRO A 187 -8.66 12.70 -15.53
C PRO A 187 -9.59 13.38 -14.51
N THR A 188 -9.80 14.68 -14.70
CA THR A 188 -10.82 15.42 -13.94
C THR A 188 -12.19 15.12 -14.53
N LEU A 189 -13.08 14.53 -13.74
CA LEU A 189 -14.43 14.12 -14.16
C LEU A 189 -15.51 14.79 -13.30
N PRO A 190 -16.75 14.90 -13.80
CA PRO A 190 -17.89 15.34 -13.01
C PRO A 190 -18.15 14.39 -11.81
N LYS A 191 -18.66 14.94 -10.70
CA LYS A 191 -18.93 14.20 -9.45
C LYS A 191 -19.76 12.92 -9.61
N ARG A 192 -20.65 12.90 -10.60
CA ARG A 192 -21.51 11.73 -10.90
C ARG A 192 -20.82 10.58 -11.63
N SER A 193 -19.57 10.76 -12.04
CA SER A 193 -18.81 9.73 -12.73
C SER A 193 -18.53 8.54 -11.83
N THR A 194 -18.11 7.43 -12.44
CA THR A 194 -17.72 6.22 -11.74
C THR A 194 -16.22 6.05 -11.70
N PHE A 195 -15.73 5.07 -10.94
CA PHE A 195 -14.29 4.88 -10.79
C PHE A 195 -13.64 4.41 -12.11
N LEU A 196 -14.25 3.44 -12.79
CA LEU A 196 -13.68 2.92 -14.04
C LEU A 196 -13.79 3.91 -15.21
N GLU A 197 -14.69 4.89 -15.16
CA GLU A 197 -14.68 6.01 -16.13
C GLU A 197 -13.40 6.86 -16.00
N SER A 198 -12.77 6.89 -14.82
CA SER A 198 -11.50 7.58 -14.60
C SER A 198 -10.26 6.77 -14.98
N MET A 199 -10.43 5.50 -15.37
CA MET A 199 -9.35 4.57 -15.70
C MET A 199 -9.38 4.23 -17.19
N PRO A 200 -8.40 4.65 -18.00
CA PRO A 200 -8.35 4.33 -19.42
C PRO A 200 -8.15 2.83 -19.66
N GLU A 201 -8.73 2.33 -20.73
CA GLU A 201 -8.46 0.98 -21.24
C GLU A 201 -7.17 1.02 -22.08
N PRO A 202 -6.14 0.22 -21.77
CA PRO A 202 -4.94 0.19 -22.59
C PRO A 202 -5.19 -0.52 -23.92
N GLU A 203 -4.71 0.05 -25.03
CA GLU A 203 -4.65 -0.66 -26.30
C GLU A 203 -3.60 -1.79 -26.22
N MET A 204 -2.50 -1.54 -25.55
CA MET A 204 -1.40 -2.47 -25.33
C MET A 204 -0.87 -2.31 -23.90
N LEU A 205 -0.54 -3.42 -23.25
CA LEU A 205 0.06 -3.39 -21.92
C LEU A 205 1.51 -2.89 -21.98
N PRO A 206 1.95 -2.11 -20.97
CA PRO A 206 3.36 -1.72 -20.84
C PRO A 206 4.25 -2.93 -20.51
N ALA A 207 5.55 -2.80 -20.79
CA ALA A 207 6.50 -3.90 -20.67
C ALA A 207 6.61 -4.52 -19.27
N TRP A 208 6.29 -3.76 -18.23
CA TRP A 208 6.35 -4.24 -16.84
C TRP A 208 5.10 -5.05 -16.42
N LEU A 209 4.01 -5.02 -17.19
CA LEU A 209 2.71 -5.62 -16.88
C LEU A 209 2.31 -6.62 -17.97
N GLY A 210 2.41 -7.91 -17.68
CA GLY A 210 2.01 -8.97 -18.63
C GLY A 210 0.55 -9.43 -18.43
N GLU A 211 -0.01 -10.12 -19.44
CA GLU A 211 -1.36 -10.71 -19.31
C GLU A 211 -1.44 -11.72 -18.14
N GLY A 212 -0.34 -12.44 -17.86
CA GLY A 212 -0.26 -13.34 -16.70
C GLY A 212 -0.36 -12.63 -15.37
N ASP A 213 0.16 -11.40 -15.25
CA ASP A 213 0.02 -10.58 -14.05
C ASP A 213 -1.45 -10.14 -13.86
N ILE A 214 -2.11 -9.74 -14.96
CA ILE A 214 -3.53 -9.41 -14.97
C ILE A 214 -4.38 -10.62 -14.53
N ASP A 215 -4.10 -11.79 -15.09
CA ASP A 215 -4.83 -13.02 -14.78
C ASP A 215 -4.65 -13.42 -13.31
N PHE A 216 -3.45 -13.23 -12.74
CA PHE A 216 -3.19 -13.49 -11.33
C PHE A 216 -4.07 -12.59 -10.43
N TYR A 217 -3.98 -11.27 -10.58
CA TYR A 217 -4.78 -10.35 -9.78
C TYR A 217 -6.28 -10.54 -10.00
N ALA A 218 -6.71 -10.72 -11.26
CA ALA A 218 -8.11 -10.96 -11.57
C ALA A 218 -8.63 -12.25 -10.90
N GLY A 219 -7.83 -13.31 -10.86
CA GLY A 219 -8.16 -14.56 -10.16
C GLY A 219 -8.35 -14.34 -8.66
N GLU A 220 -7.48 -13.55 -8.02
CA GLU A 220 -7.62 -13.20 -6.60
C GLU A 220 -8.92 -12.41 -6.33
N PHE A 221 -9.17 -11.35 -7.09
CA PHE A 221 -10.37 -10.52 -6.88
C PHE A 221 -11.67 -11.19 -7.36
N ALA A 222 -11.64 -12.12 -8.32
CA ALA A 222 -12.80 -12.93 -8.68
C ALA A 222 -13.23 -13.83 -7.51
N ARG A 223 -12.27 -14.30 -6.71
CA ARG A 223 -12.54 -15.15 -5.53
C ARG A 223 -12.95 -14.33 -4.31
N THR A 224 -12.31 -13.20 -4.06
CA THR A 224 -12.48 -12.40 -2.83
C THR A 224 -13.48 -11.25 -2.98
N GLY A 225 -13.71 -10.78 -4.19
CA GLY A 225 -14.35 -9.50 -4.44
C GLY A 225 -13.48 -8.32 -4.01
N PHE A 226 -14.03 -7.11 -4.08
CA PHE A 226 -13.34 -5.87 -3.74
C PHE A 226 -13.73 -5.32 -2.36
N ARG A 227 -14.71 -5.92 -1.67
CA ARG A 227 -15.27 -5.41 -0.40
C ARG A 227 -14.21 -5.19 0.67
N GLY A 228 -13.30 -6.16 0.85
CA GLY A 228 -12.22 -6.08 1.84
C GLY A 228 -11.36 -4.83 1.64
N GLY A 229 -10.86 -4.63 0.42
CA GLY A 229 -10.05 -3.46 0.06
C GLY A 229 -10.82 -2.14 0.15
N LEU A 230 -12.09 -2.12 -0.27
CA LEU A 230 -12.93 -0.92 -0.19
C LEU A 230 -13.24 -0.51 1.26
N ASN A 231 -13.26 -1.45 2.20
CA ASN A 231 -13.48 -1.15 3.61
C ASN A 231 -12.32 -0.34 4.23
N TRP A 232 -11.12 -0.36 3.66
CA TRP A 232 -10.02 0.50 4.08
C TRP A 232 -10.37 1.98 3.86
N TYR A 233 -10.95 2.31 2.71
CA TYR A 233 -11.42 3.68 2.40
C TYR A 233 -12.59 4.10 3.29
N ARG A 234 -13.48 3.18 3.66
CA ARG A 234 -14.64 3.44 4.54
C ARG A 234 -14.24 3.74 5.98
N ASN A 235 -13.00 3.44 6.36
CA ASN A 235 -12.46 3.72 7.69
C ASN A 235 -11.61 5.01 7.76
N LEU A 236 -11.60 5.85 6.73
CA LEU A 236 -10.86 7.12 6.75
C LEU A 236 -11.21 7.98 7.98
N ASP A 237 -12.51 8.25 8.18
CA ASP A 237 -12.96 9.09 9.30
C ASP A 237 -12.82 8.38 10.65
N ARG A 238 -13.09 7.08 10.69
CA ARG A 238 -12.93 6.30 11.93
C ARG A 238 -11.46 6.23 12.36
N THR A 239 -10.56 5.99 11.43
CA THR A 239 -9.11 6.05 11.68
C THR A 239 -8.71 7.44 12.18
N TRP A 240 -9.19 8.51 11.55
CA TRP A 240 -8.91 9.86 11.98
C TRP A 240 -9.39 10.12 13.42
N GLU A 241 -10.55 9.60 13.83
CA GLU A 241 -11.04 9.67 15.22
C GLU A 241 -10.11 8.93 16.18
N LEU A 242 -9.78 7.68 15.89
CA LEU A 242 -8.95 6.81 16.73
C LEU A 242 -7.52 7.35 16.91
N MET A 243 -6.99 8.02 15.89
CA MET A 243 -5.63 8.59 15.88
C MET A 243 -5.53 9.97 16.54
N ALA A 244 -6.55 10.40 17.29
CA ALA A 244 -6.59 11.74 17.90
C ALA A 244 -5.41 12.02 18.86
N ALA A 245 -4.97 11.03 19.61
CA ALA A 245 -3.86 11.15 20.56
C ALA A 245 -2.50 11.40 19.86
N TRP A 246 -2.36 11.04 18.58
CA TRP A 246 -1.12 11.20 17.78
C TRP A 246 -1.15 12.43 16.87
N ARG A 247 -2.03 13.38 17.12
CA ARG A 247 -2.05 14.63 16.34
C ARG A 247 -0.71 15.35 16.43
N GLY A 248 -0.09 15.59 15.28
CA GLY A 248 1.22 16.25 15.19
C GLY A 248 2.42 15.38 15.57
N ALA A 249 2.21 14.08 15.81
CA ALA A 249 3.30 13.14 16.06
C ALA A 249 4.14 12.94 14.79
N ARG A 250 5.44 12.74 14.97
CA ARG A 250 6.43 12.59 13.90
C ARG A 250 7.05 11.20 13.94
N ILE A 251 7.45 10.69 12.79
CA ILE A 251 8.13 9.40 12.68
C ILE A 251 9.63 9.63 12.83
N THR A 252 10.21 9.08 13.89
CA THR A 252 11.60 9.32 14.28
C THR A 252 12.55 8.19 13.92
N VAL A 253 12.04 7.00 13.60
CA VAL A 253 12.87 5.88 13.13
C VAL A 253 13.47 6.21 11.75
N PRO A 254 14.59 5.58 11.37
CA PRO A 254 15.14 5.70 10.02
C PRO A 254 14.08 5.43 8.96
N ALA A 255 13.99 6.29 7.95
CA ALA A 255 12.97 6.19 6.93
C ALA A 255 13.53 6.39 5.51
N LEU A 256 12.91 5.69 4.55
CA LEU A 256 13.09 5.86 3.11
C LEU A 256 11.74 6.22 2.49
N PHE A 257 11.75 7.09 1.48
CA PHE A 257 10.57 7.33 0.65
C PHE A 257 10.93 7.18 -0.84
N VAL A 258 10.11 6.40 -1.58
CA VAL A 258 10.28 6.18 -3.02
C VAL A 258 8.97 6.47 -3.73
N ALA A 259 9.00 7.20 -4.84
CA ALA A 259 7.79 7.49 -5.63
C ALA A 259 8.12 7.68 -7.11
N GLY A 260 7.13 7.50 -7.97
CA GLY A 260 7.19 7.87 -9.37
C GLY A 260 6.90 9.36 -9.58
N ASP A 261 7.59 10.00 -10.51
CA ASP A 261 7.36 11.42 -10.82
C ASP A 261 6.07 11.65 -11.64
N ARG A 262 5.48 10.57 -12.18
CA ARG A 262 4.19 10.57 -12.89
C ARG A 262 3.04 10.01 -12.04
N ASP A 263 3.29 9.63 -10.79
CA ASP A 263 2.25 9.10 -9.90
C ASP A 263 1.18 10.17 -9.62
N PRO A 264 -0.10 9.95 -9.97
CA PRO A 264 -1.17 10.92 -9.73
C PRO A 264 -1.41 11.19 -8.23
N VAL A 265 -1.06 10.26 -7.34
CA VAL A 265 -1.13 10.45 -5.89
C VAL A 265 -0.08 11.48 -5.46
N ILE A 266 1.14 11.38 -5.97
CA ILE A 266 2.24 12.31 -5.69
C ILE A 266 1.95 13.69 -6.28
N LEU A 267 1.47 13.74 -7.52
CA LEU A 267 1.16 15.00 -8.19
C LEU A 267 0.07 15.80 -7.45
N ARG A 268 -0.87 15.11 -6.79
CA ARG A 268 -1.94 15.72 -5.97
C ARG A 268 -1.52 16.03 -4.53
N ASN A 269 -0.45 15.41 -4.02
CA ASN A 269 0.01 15.54 -2.63
C ASN A 269 1.39 16.22 -2.52
N ARG A 270 1.72 17.15 -3.41
CA ARG A 270 3.02 17.84 -3.41
C ARG A 270 3.36 18.48 -2.07
N ALA A 271 2.40 19.10 -1.39
CA ALA A 271 2.62 19.69 -0.08
C ALA A 271 3.06 18.66 0.98
N ALA A 272 2.50 17.44 0.96
CA ALA A 272 2.93 16.37 1.84
C ALA A 272 4.35 15.88 1.49
N MET A 273 4.69 15.85 0.21
CA MET A 273 6.03 15.53 -0.27
C MET A 273 7.07 16.56 0.17
N ASP A 274 6.75 17.84 0.04
CA ASP A 274 7.66 18.93 0.39
C ASP A 274 7.88 19.01 1.90
N GLY A 275 6.82 18.76 2.71
CA GLY A 275 6.86 18.74 4.17
C GLY A 275 7.32 17.41 4.80
N LEU A 276 7.67 16.41 3.99
CA LEU A 276 7.95 15.06 4.50
C LEU A 276 9.11 15.02 5.51
N ALA A 277 10.18 15.78 5.28
CA ALA A 277 11.31 15.85 6.19
C ALA A 277 10.98 16.47 7.57
N GLU A 278 9.95 17.33 7.63
CA GLU A 278 9.47 17.91 8.89
C GLU A 278 8.66 16.91 9.70
N THR A 279 7.85 16.08 9.01
CA THR A 279 6.97 15.09 9.63
C THR A 279 7.66 13.76 9.89
N VAL A 280 8.74 13.49 9.17
CA VAL A 280 9.58 12.29 9.27
C VAL A 280 11.05 12.71 9.45
N PRO A 281 11.45 13.21 10.64
CA PRO A 281 12.83 13.63 10.88
C PRO A 281 13.86 12.51 10.74
N GLY A 282 13.42 11.23 10.76
CA GLY A 282 14.26 10.06 10.46
C GLY A 282 14.47 9.80 8.97
N LEU A 283 13.91 10.62 8.08
CA LEU A 283 14.04 10.43 6.63
C LEU A 283 15.51 10.55 6.19
N ARG A 284 16.04 9.44 5.66
CA ARG A 284 17.42 9.37 5.17
C ARG A 284 17.52 9.70 3.70
N GLU A 285 16.52 9.27 2.92
CA GLU A 285 16.52 9.46 1.48
C GLU A 285 15.10 9.58 0.95
N ARG A 286 14.96 10.38 -0.12
CA ARG A 286 13.77 10.51 -0.94
C ARG A 286 14.15 10.27 -2.39
N VAL A 287 13.71 9.14 -2.94
CA VAL A 287 13.96 8.73 -4.32
C VAL A 287 12.75 9.06 -5.17
N LEU A 288 12.94 9.83 -6.23
CA LEU A 288 11.90 10.09 -7.23
C LEU A 288 12.32 9.43 -8.54
N LEU A 289 11.53 8.46 -9.00
CA LEU A 289 11.82 7.62 -10.16
C LEU A 289 11.27 8.26 -11.43
N PRO A 290 12.13 8.70 -12.37
CA PRO A 290 11.68 9.36 -13.60
C PRO A 290 10.84 8.44 -14.49
N GLY A 291 9.68 8.93 -14.93
CA GLY A 291 8.78 8.22 -15.82
C GLY A 291 7.96 7.11 -15.17
N ALA A 292 8.16 6.82 -13.88
CA ALA A 292 7.35 5.86 -13.14
C ALA A 292 6.04 6.49 -12.67
N GLY A 293 4.98 5.69 -12.63
CA GLY A 293 3.70 6.05 -12.04
C GLY A 293 3.56 5.52 -10.61
N HIS A 294 2.38 4.99 -10.33
CA HIS A 294 1.98 4.57 -8.99
C HIS A 294 2.62 3.25 -8.55
N TRP A 295 2.76 2.29 -9.46
CA TRP A 295 3.17 0.91 -9.13
C TRP A 295 4.69 0.77 -9.10
N THR A 296 5.39 1.63 -8.36
CA THR A 296 6.84 1.81 -8.40
C THR A 296 7.62 0.51 -8.26
N GLN A 297 7.22 -0.39 -7.33
CA GLN A 297 7.88 -1.67 -7.09
C GLN A 297 7.71 -2.69 -8.22
N GLN A 298 6.78 -2.43 -9.14
CA GLN A 298 6.53 -3.24 -10.33
C GLN A 298 7.06 -2.56 -11.60
N GLU A 299 6.81 -1.25 -11.78
CA GLU A 299 7.25 -0.46 -12.93
C GLU A 299 8.78 -0.28 -12.99
N ARG A 300 9.41 -0.13 -11.83
CA ARG A 300 10.85 0.14 -11.63
C ARG A 300 11.44 -0.80 -10.59
N ALA A 301 11.21 -2.11 -10.79
CA ALA A 301 11.57 -3.13 -9.81
C ALA A 301 13.06 -3.10 -9.43
N ALA A 302 13.96 -2.92 -10.39
CA ALA A 302 15.40 -2.89 -10.14
C ALA A 302 15.80 -1.69 -9.28
N GLU A 303 15.33 -0.49 -9.63
CA GLU A 303 15.65 0.74 -8.91
C GLU A 303 15.06 0.74 -7.50
N VAL A 304 13.85 0.18 -7.32
CA VAL A 304 13.24 0.01 -5.99
C VAL A 304 14.02 -0.99 -5.15
N ASN A 305 14.46 -2.10 -5.75
CA ASN A 305 15.29 -3.10 -5.07
C ASN A 305 16.61 -2.48 -4.60
N ASP A 306 17.29 -1.72 -5.45
CA ASP A 306 18.55 -1.05 -5.12
C ASP A 306 18.36 -0.04 -3.98
N ALA A 307 17.31 0.78 -4.03
CA ALA A 307 16.99 1.75 -2.99
C ALA A 307 16.71 1.05 -1.64
N LEU A 308 15.89 0.00 -1.64
CA LEU A 308 15.57 -0.76 -0.43
C LEU A 308 16.81 -1.45 0.16
N ILE A 309 17.60 -2.13 -0.66
CA ILE A 309 18.81 -2.85 -0.21
C ILE A 309 19.84 -1.87 0.34
N THR A 310 20.05 -0.73 -0.34
CA THR A 310 20.96 0.33 0.13
C THR A 310 20.51 0.90 1.47
N PHE A 311 19.22 1.21 1.60
CA PHE A 311 18.64 1.69 2.86
C PHE A 311 18.83 0.70 3.99
N LEU A 312 18.49 -0.58 3.76
CA LEU A 312 18.59 -1.66 4.75
C LEU A 312 20.04 -1.89 5.19
N ALA A 313 20.99 -1.89 4.24
CA ALA A 313 22.43 -2.04 4.54
C ALA A 313 22.99 -0.88 5.37
N GLY A 314 22.40 0.31 5.28
CA GLY A 314 22.76 1.49 6.07
C GLY A 314 22.15 1.54 7.47
N LEU A 315 21.29 0.57 7.85
CA LEU A 315 20.70 0.51 9.18
C LEU A 315 21.71 -0.07 10.19
N PRO A 316 21.64 0.34 11.49
CA PRO A 316 22.40 -0.32 12.53
C PRO A 316 22.11 -1.84 12.54
N ARG A 317 23.16 -2.65 12.68
CA ARG A 317 23.01 -4.09 12.92
C ARG A 317 22.54 -4.31 14.35
N GLU A 318 21.57 -5.20 14.54
CA GLU A 318 21.18 -5.70 15.87
C GLU A 318 22.23 -6.62 16.42
#